data_aedac1184b3a16ee24a6c7ce9c6cf2ef
#
_entry.id   aedac1184b3a16ee24a6c7ce9c6cf2ef
#
_cell.length_a   1.000
_cell.length_b   1.000
_cell.length_c   1.000
_cell.angle_alpha   90.00
_cell.angle_beta   90.00
_cell.angle_gamma   90.00
#
_symmetry.space_group_name_H-M   'P 1'
#
loop_
_entity.id
_entity.type
_entity.pdbx_description
1 polymer ?
#
loop_
_entity_poly.entity_id
_entity_poly.type
_entity_poly.pdbx_seq_one_letter_code
_entity_poly.pdbx_strand_id
1 'polypeptide(L)'
;MPWKIHKKRHLTSFQVIILGVILFGALILMLPISSAQAIITPFHKALFTSTSAVCVTGLAVVDTGSYWSAFGQTVIMFLIQIGGLGVITTATAVFILSGRKISILQRSTMQNAISAPKVGGIVRLMSFILKGTLLIELIGALFMMPVFCHDFGLRGIWMAIFHSVSAFCNAGFDLLGTKGHPFVSLTSYAVNPGINIVIMLLIIIGGIGFFTWEDIYLHKFRFKRYHMQSKIILTTTLCLILLPAVFFFFQDYGNLSGTHRLLASL
;
A
#
# COMPACT_ATOMS: atom_id res chain seq x y z
N MET A 1 3.10 -45.76 -17.33
CA MET A 1 3.15 -44.69 -16.28
C MET A 1 1.81 -43.96 -16.26
N PRO A 2 0.90 -44.14 -15.28
CA PRO A 2 -0.33 -43.42 -15.24
C PRO A 2 -0.09 -42.07 -14.51
N TRP A 3 -0.27 -40.99 -15.23
CA TRP A 3 -0.30 -39.63 -14.72
C TRP A 3 -1.50 -39.45 -13.78
N LYS A 4 -1.27 -39.49 -12.48
CA LYS A 4 -2.28 -39.16 -11.46
C LYS A 4 -2.48 -37.66 -11.45
N ILE A 5 -3.45 -37.19 -12.22
CA ILE A 5 -3.94 -35.83 -12.21
C ILE A 5 -5.21 -35.80 -11.38
N HIS A 6 -5.34 -34.70 -10.65
CA HIS A 6 -6.50 -34.14 -9.95
C HIS A 6 -6.61 -34.47 -8.48
N LYS A 7 -5.68 -33.93 -7.68
CA LYS A 7 -6.06 -33.38 -6.41
C LYS A 7 -6.92 -32.16 -6.71
N LYS A 8 -8.25 -32.23 -6.54
CA LYS A 8 -9.13 -31.05 -6.57
C LYS A 8 -8.53 -30.05 -5.58
N ARG A 9 -7.91 -28.97 -6.09
CA ARG A 9 -7.47 -27.86 -5.25
C ARG A 9 -8.74 -27.20 -4.73
N HIS A 10 -9.14 -27.53 -3.51
CA HIS A 10 -10.13 -26.75 -2.79
C HIS A 10 -9.51 -25.36 -2.61
N LEU A 11 -10.24 -24.32 -3.00
CA LEU A 11 -9.89 -22.94 -2.69
C LEU A 11 -9.64 -22.85 -1.19
N THR A 12 -8.49 -22.35 -0.81
CA THR A 12 -8.18 -22.12 0.61
C THR A 12 -9.15 -21.05 1.12
N SER A 13 -9.62 -21.15 2.36
CA SER A 13 -10.52 -20.14 2.96
C SER A 13 -10.01 -18.71 2.76
N PHE A 14 -8.71 -18.53 2.73
CA PHE A 14 -8.05 -17.26 2.43
C PHE A 14 -8.34 -16.73 1.02
N GLN A 15 -8.27 -17.59 0.01
CA GLN A 15 -8.55 -17.19 -1.40
C GLN A 15 -10.01 -16.80 -1.58
N VAL A 16 -10.93 -17.50 -0.89
CA VAL A 16 -12.38 -17.17 -0.92
C VAL A 16 -12.63 -15.80 -0.30
N ILE A 17 -11.97 -15.47 0.82
CA ILE A 17 -12.12 -14.16 1.48
C ILE A 17 -11.60 -13.05 0.57
N ILE A 18 -10.42 -13.19 -0.03
CA ILE A 18 -9.87 -12.20 -0.96
C ILE A 18 -10.83 -11.98 -2.14
N LEU A 19 -11.29 -13.05 -2.76
CA LEU A 19 -12.26 -12.98 -3.86
C LEU A 19 -13.54 -12.27 -3.43
N GLY A 20 -14.03 -12.56 -2.23
CA GLY A 20 -15.20 -11.90 -1.64
C GLY A 20 -14.99 -10.39 -1.48
N VAL A 21 -13.83 -9.96 -0.97
CA VAL A 21 -13.49 -8.53 -0.83
C VAL A 21 -13.42 -7.84 -2.18
N ILE A 22 -12.80 -8.48 -3.19
CA ILE A 22 -12.71 -7.94 -4.54
C ILE A 22 -14.10 -7.78 -5.17
N LEU A 23 -14.94 -8.81 -5.10
CA LEU A 23 -16.28 -8.74 -5.65
C LEU A 23 -17.17 -7.71 -4.94
N PHE A 24 -17.10 -7.65 -3.62
CA PHE A 24 -17.83 -6.66 -2.82
C PHE A 24 -17.37 -5.23 -3.16
N GLY A 25 -16.05 -5.00 -3.24
CA GLY A 25 -15.50 -3.72 -3.67
C GLY A 25 -15.95 -3.34 -5.09
N ALA A 26 -15.95 -4.29 -6.02
CA ALA A 26 -16.44 -4.07 -7.38
C ALA A 26 -17.92 -3.67 -7.41
N LEU A 27 -18.77 -4.33 -6.62
CA LEU A 27 -20.20 -3.98 -6.53
C LEU A 27 -20.42 -2.56 -6.00
N ILE A 28 -19.67 -2.14 -4.98
CA ILE A 28 -19.74 -0.76 -4.48
C ILE A 28 -19.25 0.24 -5.53
N LEU A 29 -18.16 -0.07 -6.23
CA LEU A 29 -17.60 0.80 -7.27
C LEU A 29 -18.51 0.90 -8.52
N MET A 30 -19.43 -0.05 -8.74
CA MET A 30 -20.44 0.06 -9.80
C MET A 30 -21.52 1.10 -9.50
N LEU A 31 -21.74 1.45 -8.24
CA LEU A 31 -22.82 2.38 -7.86
C LEU A 31 -22.58 3.77 -8.48
N PRO A 32 -23.65 4.46 -8.92
CA PRO A 32 -23.51 5.82 -9.49
C PRO A 32 -22.82 6.81 -8.55
N ILE A 33 -23.00 6.66 -7.23
CA ILE A 33 -22.36 7.50 -6.23
C ILE A 33 -20.82 7.39 -6.23
N SER A 34 -20.28 6.26 -6.71
CA SER A 34 -18.84 6.03 -6.80
C SER A 34 -18.18 6.74 -7.98
N SER A 35 -18.96 7.12 -9.01
CA SER A 35 -18.48 7.84 -10.18
C SER A 35 -18.64 9.36 -10.01
N ALA A 36 -17.66 10.14 -10.45
CA ALA A 36 -17.73 11.62 -10.46
C ALA A 36 -18.84 12.18 -11.38
N GLN A 37 -19.27 11.38 -12.36
CA GLN A 37 -20.33 11.74 -13.30
C GLN A 37 -21.70 11.19 -12.89
N ALA A 38 -21.80 10.54 -11.71
CA ALA A 38 -23.01 9.85 -11.22
C ALA A 38 -23.57 8.81 -12.20
N ILE A 39 -22.74 8.15 -12.98
CA ILE A 39 -23.09 7.08 -13.92
C ILE A 39 -22.78 5.70 -13.31
N ILE A 40 -23.53 4.68 -13.73
CA ILE A 40 -23.23 3.29 -13.37
C ILE A 40 -21.94 2.88 -14.06
N THR A 41 -20.92 2.52 -13.27
CA THR A 41 -19.65 2.05 -13.81
C THR A 41 -19.78 0.63 -14.35
N PRO A 42 -19.33 0.33 -15.57
CA PRO A 42 -19.35 -1.03 -16.13
C PRO A 42 -18.60 -2.01 -15.23
N PHE A 43 -19.17 -3.22 -15.05
CA PHE A 43 -18.65 -4.23 -14.14
C PHE A 43 -17.16 -4.54 -14.35
N HIS A 44 -16.71 -4.67 -15.60
CA HIS A 44 -15.30 -4.96 -15.89
C HIS A 44 -14.34 -3.86 -15.41
N LYS A 45 -14.73 -2.58 -15.49
CA LYS A 45 -13.92 -1.46 -14.95
C LYS A 45 -13.90 -1.46 -13.43
N ALA A 46 -15.06 -1.65 -12.80
CA ALA A 46 -15.18 -1.72 -11.35
C ALA A 46 -14.42 -2.93 -10.78
N LEU A 47 -14.55 -4.10 -11.42
CA LEU A 47 -13.85 -5.32 -11.02
C LEU A 47 -12.33 -5.17 -11.17
N PHE A 48 -11.87 -4.62 -12.29
CA PHE A 48 -10.44 -4.38 -12.50
C PHE A 48 -9.87 -3.44 -11.43
N THR A 49 -10.52 -2.30 -11.17
CA THR A 49 -10.07 -1.33 -10.17
C THR A 49 -10.08 -1.95 -8.77
N SER A 50 -11.14 -2.69 -8.39
CA SER A 50 -11.21 -3.38 -7.10
C SER A 50 -10.12 -4.43 -6.95
N THR A 51 -9.88 -5.23 -8.01
CA THR A 51 -8.80 -6.23 -8.03
C THR A 51 -7.43 -5.57 -7.89
N SER A 52 -7.19 -4.51 -8.66
CA SER A 52 -5.94 -3.74 -8.62
C SER A 52 -5.69 -3.14 -7.24
N ALA A 53 -6.72 -2.60 -6.59
CA ALA A 53 -6.61 -2.02 -5.25
C ALA A 53 -6.32 -3.09 -4.18
N VAL A 54 -7.06 -4.21 -4.18
CA VAL A 54 -6.88 -5.29 -3.19
C VAL A 54 -5.58 -6.07 -3.41
N CYS A 55 -5.17 -6.27 -4.65
CA CYS A 55 -3.89 -6.92 -4.98
C CYS A 55 -2.70 -5.94 -4.98
N VAL A 56 -2.95 -4.65 -4.71
CA VAL A 56 -1.91 -3.62 -4.62
C VAL A 56 -1.05 -3.56 -5.88
N THR A 57 -1.68 -3.60 -7.06
CA THR A 57 -0.96 -3.64 -8.35
C THR A 57 -0.74 -2.26 -8.97
N GLY A 58 -1.58 -1.27 -8.65
CA GLY A 58 -1.48 0.09 -9.18
C GLY A 58 -1.90 0.28 -10.64
N LEU A 59 -2.43 -0.75 -11.26
CA LEU A 59 -2.93 -0.66 -12.63
C LEU A 59 -4.31 0.02 -12.66
N ALA A 60 -4.50 0.99 -13.53
CA ALA A 60 -5.74 1.74 -13.65
C ALA A 60 -6.29 1.69 -15.09
N VAL A 61 -7.56 1.29 -15.24
CA VAL A 61 -8.31 1.33 -16.54
C VAL A 61 -8.99 2.67 -16.74
N VAL A 62 -9.22 3.39 -15.66
CA VAL A 62 -9.78 4.74 -15.61
C VAL A 62 -8.95 5.57 -14.64
N ASP A 63 -8.77 6.83 -14.94
CA ASP A 63 -8.01 7.73 -14.09
C ASP A 63 -8.66 7.89 -12.72
N THR A 64 -7.89 7.68 -11.64
CA THR A 64 -8.46 7.65 -10.29
C THR A 64 -8.87 9.03 -9.80
N GLY A 65 -8.14 10.06 -10.19
CA GLY A 65 -8.39 11.44 -9.77
C GLY A 65 -9.62 12.07 -10.38
N SER A 66 -9.93 11.74 -11.65
CA SER A 66 -10.99 12.40 -12.43
C SER A 66 -12.24 11.56 -12.64
N TYR A 67 -12.13 10.22 -12.64
CA TYR A 67 -13.27 9.32 -12.88
C TYR A 67 -14.08 9.02 -11.61
N TRP A 68 -13.40 8.77 -10.48
CA TRP A 68 -14.06 8.39 -9.23
C TRP A 68 -14.43 9.62 -8.39
N SER A 69 -15.63 9.58 -7.80
CA SER A 69 -16.07 10.56 -6.81
C SER A 69 -15.24 10.43 -5.52
N ALA A 70 -15.37 11.38 -4.60
CA ALA A 70 -14.75 11.28 -3.28
C ALA A 70 -15.15 9.98 -2.55
N PHE A 71 -16.38 9.52 -2.72
CA PHE A 71 -16.84 8.23 -2.20
C PHE A 71 -16.11 7.05 -2.87
N GLY A 72 -16.04 7.03 -4.20
CA GLY A 72 -15.31 5.99 -4.94
C GLY A 72 -13.82 5.95 -4.58
N GLN A 73 -13.17 7.12 -4.47
CA GLN A 73 -11.79 7.23 -4.01
C GLN A 73 -11.61 6.69 -2.59
N THR A 74 -12.57 6.97 -1.68
CA THR A 74 -12.57 6.43 -0.31
C THR A 74 -12.65 4.90 -0.32
N VAL A 75 -13.54 4.33 -1.14
CA VAL A 75 -13.65 2.88 -1.30
C VAL A 75 -12.34 2.28 -1.80
N ILE A 76 -11.74 2.87 -2.83
CA ILE A 76 -10.45 2.42 -3.37
C ILE A 76 -9.36 2.48 -2.29
N MET A 77 -9.28 3.57 -1.51
CA MET A 77 -8.32 3.71 -0.42
C MET A 77 -8.48 2.61 0.64
N PHE A 78 -9.72 2.27 1.05
CA PHE A 78 -9.96 1.17 1.96
C PHE A 78 -9.59 -0.20 1.37
N LEU A 79 -9.86 -0.43 0.08
CA LEU A 79 -9.44 -1.66 -0.59
C LEU A 79 -7.91 -1.78 -0.65
N ILE A 80 -7.19 -0.69 -0.92
CA ILE A 80 -5.74 -0.61 -0.84
C ILE A 80 -5.24 -0.95 0.56
N GLN A 81 -5.86 -0.38 1.60
CA GLN A 81 -5.49 -0.62 2.99
C GLN A 81 -5.70 -2.10 3.39
N ILE A 82 -6.81 -2.70 2.96
CA ILE A 82 -7.09 -4.12 3.17
C ILE A 82 -6.05 -4.99 2.45
N GLY A 83 -5.68 -4.63 1.23
CA GLY A 83 -4.67 -5.33 0.45
C GLY A 83 -3.27 -5.21 1.03
N GLY A 84 -2.81 -3.99 1.29
CA GLY A 84 -1.46 -3.69 1.78
C GLY A 84 -1.15 -4.23 3.17
N LEU A 85 -2.11 -4.16 4.09
CA LEU A 85 -1.99 -4.82 5.40
C LEU A 85 -2.17 -6.34 5.33
N GLY A 86 -2.79 -6.82 4.26
CA GLY A 86 -3.26 -8.19 4.13
C GLY A 86 -4.63 -8.40 4.77
N VAL A 87 -5.49 -9.14 4.06
CA VAL A 87 -6.90 -9.34 4.45
C VAL A 87 -7.06 -9.94 5.84
N ILE A 88 -6.18 -10.86 6.23
CA ILE A 88 -6.24 -11.51 7.56
C ILE A 88 -5.84 -10.54 8.67
N THR A 89 -4.82 -9.71 8.44
CA THR A 89 -4.40 -8.67 9.39
C THR A 89 -5.53 -7.67 9.59
N THR A 90 -6.18 -7.26 8.51
CA THR A 90 -7.33 -6.33 8.56
C THR A 90 -8.54 -6.96 9.27
N ALA A 91 -8.89 -8.21 8.98
CA ALA A 91 -9.95 -8.92 9.70
C ALA A 91 -9.63 -9.03 11.21
N THR A 92 -8.37 -9.29 11.55
CA THR A 92 -7.91 -9.29 12.95
C THR A 92 -8.03 -7.92 13.60
N ALA A 93 -7.75 -6.84 12.85
CA ALA A 93 -7.93 -5.48 13.33
C ALA A 93 -9.36 -5.23 13.79
N VAL A 94 -10.32 -5.62 12.97
CA VAL A 94 -11.76 -5.50 13.29
C VAL A 94 -12.10 -6.26 14.58
N PHE A 95 -11.57 -7.48 14.77
CA PHE A 95 -11.78 -8.25 16.01
C PHE A 95 -11.15 -7.56 17.23
N ILE A 96 -9.93 -7.04 17.11
CA ILE A 96 -9.24 -6.32 18.19
C ILE A 96 -10.03 -5.06 18.57
N LEU A 97 -10.45 -4.28 17.58
CA LEU A 97 -11.22 -3.04 17.79
C LEU A 97 -12.59 -3.31 18.39
N SER A 98 -13.23 -4.45 18.05
CA SER A 98 -14.51 -4.88 18.62
C SER A 98 -14.39 -5.44 20.04
N GLY A 99 -13.20 -5.52 20.63
CA GLY A 99 -12.96 -6.04 21.98
C GLY A 99 -13.27 -7.52 22.16
N ARG A 100 -13.49 -8.27 21.08
CA ARG A 100 -13.81 -9.71 21.14
C ARG A 100 -12.57 -10.56 21.45
N LYS A 101 -12.76 -11.60 22.26
CA LYS A 101 -11.71 -12.57 22.56
C LYS A 101 -11.36 -13.38 21.31
N ILE A 102 -10.09 -13.40 20.92
CA ILE A 102 -9.58 -14.11 19.76
C ILE A 102 -9.30 -15.57 20.16
N SER A 103 -9.95 -16.52 19.49
CA SER A 103 -9.79 -17.96 19.73
C SER A 103 -8.40 -18.47 19.29
N ILE A 104 -7.99 -19.65 19.80
CA ILE A 104 -6.71 -20.28 19.44
C ILE A 104 -6.64 -20.57 17.93
N LEU A 105 -7.74 -21.01 17.33
CA LEU A 105 -7.83 -21.28 15.90
C LEU A 105 -7.60 -20.02 15.06
N GLN A 106 -8.22 -18.90 15.46
CA GLN A 106 -8.00 -17.60 14.81
C GLN A 106 -6.54 -17.15 14.94
N ARG A 107 -5.90 -17.34 16.09
CA ARG A 107 -4.47 -17.03 16.30
C ARG A 107 -3.57 -17.87 15.38
N SER A 108 -3.88 -19.14 15.16
CA SER A 108 -3.15 -19.99 14.23
C SER A 108 -3.32 -19.51 12.77
N THR A 109 -4.52 -19.08 12.39
CA THR A 109 -4.76 -18.50 11.07
C THR A 109 -3.98 -17.19 10.87
N MET A 110 -3.90 -16.35 11.90
CA MET A 110 -3.08 -15.12 11.90
C MET A 110 -1.61 -15.44 11.76
N GLN A 111 -1.12 -16.45 12.52
CA GLN A 111 0.27 -16.88 12.43
C GLN A 111 0.65 -17.28 11.01
N ASN A 112 -0.20 -18.09 10.37
CA ASN A 112 0.03 -18.54 9.00
C ASN A 112 0.01 -17.36 7.99
N ALA A 113 -0.87 -16.38 8.19
CA ALA A 113 -1.02 -15.22 7.30
C ALA A 113 0.22 -14.34 7.25
N ILE A 114 0.86 -14.11 8.39
CA ILE A 114 2.06 -13.27 8.49
C ILE A 114 3.34 -14.12 8.61
N SER A 115 3.24 -15.44 8.48
CA SER A 115 4.37 -16.38 8.64
C SER A 115 5.12 -16.20 9.97
N ALA A 116 4.38 -15.91 11.07
CA ALA A 116 4.98 -15.68 12.37
C ALA A 116 5.57 -16.97 12.96
N PRO A 117 6.75 -16.92 13.57
CA PRO A 117 7.41 -18.12 14.11
C PRO A 117 6.70 -18.72 15.33
N LYS A 118 5.88 -17.93 16.05
CA LYS A 118 5.17 -18.37 17.26
C LYS A 118 3.74 -17.81 17.32
N VAL A 119 2.78 -18.63 17.83
CA VAL A 119 1.39 -18.21 18.08
C VAL A 119 1.29 -17.23 19.25
N GLY A 120 2.20 -17.36 20.23
CA GLY A 120 2.25 -16.51 21.42
C GLY A 120 2.64 -15.07 21.05
N GLY A 121 1.85 -14.08 21.51
CA GLY A 121 2.13 -12.66 21.26
C GLY A 121 1.58 -12.12 19.94
N ILE A 122 0.98 -12.96 19.07
CA ILE A 122 0.50 -12.56 17.73
C ILE A 122 -0.48 -11.38 17.77
N VAL A 123 -1.36 -11.32 18.77
CA VAL A 123 -2.33 -10.23 18.94
C VAL A 123 -1.62 -8.90 19.26
N ARG A 124 -0.55 -8.97 20.07
CA ARG A 124 0.28 -7.80 20.39
C ARG A 124 1.00 -7.29 19.14
N LEU A 125 1.57 -8.21 18.35
CA LEU A 125 2.23 -7.89 17.09
C LEU A 125 1.24 -7.26 16.10
N MET A 126 0.04 -7.81 15.95
CA MET A 126 -1.01 -7.24 15.11
C MET A 126 -1.41 -5.82 15.54
N SER A 127 -1.58 -5.61 16.84
CA SER A 127 -1.88 -4.27 17.37
C SER A 127 -0.72 -3.28 17.13
N PHE A 128 0.52 -3.74 17.24
CA PHE A 128 1.71 -2.95 16.91
C PHE A 128 1.75 -2.56 15.43
N ILE A 129 1.50 -3.52 14.53
CA ILE A 129 1.44 -3.30 13.08
C ILE A 129 0.38 -2.24 12.75
N LEU A 130 -0.85 -2.42 13.24
CA LEU A 130 -1.96 -1.50 12.94
C LEU A 130 -1.69 -0.08 13.42
N LYS A 131 -1.26 0.07 14.68
CA LYS A 131 -0.94 1.38 15.25
C LYS A 131 0.25 2.02 14.52
N GLY A 132 1.28 1.22 14.21
CA GLY A 132 2.45 1.68 13.48
C GLY A 132 2.10 2.15 12.06
N THR A 133 1.31 1.38 11.34
CA THR A 133 0.83 1.75 9.99
C THR A 133 0.07 3.06 10.02
N LEU A 134 -0.98 3.17 10.82
CA LEU A 134 -1.78 4.39 10.91
C LEU A 134 -0.95 5.62 11.32
N LEU A 135 0.00 5.44 12.24
CA LEU A 135 0.88 6.52 12.66
C LEU A 135 1.81 6.98 11.52
N ILE A 136 2.41 6.04 10.79
CA ILE A 136 3.33 6.35 9.69
C ILE A 136 2.57 6.99 8.53
N GLU A 137 1.39 6.47 8.18
CA GLU A 137 0.52 7.05 7.16
C GLU A 137 0.06 8.47 7.53
N LEU A 138 -0.29 8.69 8.80
CA LEU A 138 -0.65 10.03 9.29
C LEU A 138 0.53 11.01 9.20
N ILE A 139 1.71 10.58 9.62
CA ILE A 139 2.93 11.38 9.53
C ILE A 139 3.24 11.71 8.05
N GLY A 140 3.18 10.72 7.15
CA GLY A 140 3.38 10.92 5.72
C GLY A 140 2.39 11.92 5.12
N ALA A 141 1.11 11.78 5.47
CA ALA A 141 0.07 12.73 5.04
C ALA A 141 0.34 14.16 5.55
N LEU A 142 0.72 14.32 6.82
CA LEU A 142 1.04 15.63 7.41
C LEU A 142 2.23 16.31 6.72
N PHE A 143 3.26 15.56 6.33
CA PHE A 143 4.40 16.12 5.61
C PHE A 143 4.09 16.48 4.14
N MET A 144 3.20 15.76 3.45
CA MET A 144 2.78 16.08 2.08
C MET A 144 1.70 17.18 2.03
N MET A 145 0.92 17.35 3.11
CA MET A 145 -0.21 18.28 3.19
C MET A 145 0.14 19.72 2.80
N PRO A 146 1.24 20.34 3.28
CA PRO A 146 1.56 21.73 2.92
C PRO A 146 1.71 21.93 1.41
N VAL A 147 2.34 20.98 0.71
CA VAL A 147 2.57 21.07 -0.74
C VAL A 147 1.25 20.88 -1.49
N PHE A 148 0.50 19.83 -1.18
CA PHE A 148 -0.79 19.58 -1.85
C PHE A 148 -1.85 20.65 -1.52
N CYS A 149 -1.85 21.21 -0.30
CA CYS A 149 -2.78 22.30 0.03
C CYS A 149 -2.42 23.62 -0.67
N HIS A 150 -1.14 23.86 -0.90
CA HIS A 150 -0.70 25.02 -1.68
C HIS A 150 -1.23 24.93 -3.13
N ASP A 151 -1.16 23.76 -3.75
CA ASP A 151 -1.49 23.57 -5.17
C ASP A 151 -3.00 23.32 -5.41
N PHE A 152 -3.69 22.64 -4.48
CA PHE A 152 -5.08 22.18 -4.63
C PHE A 152 -6.05 22.69 -3.55
N GLY A 153 -5.60 23.60 -2.68
CA GLY A 153 -6.43 24.11 -1.57
C GLY A 153 -6.88 23.00 -0.62
N LEU A 154 -8.12 23.06 -0.14
CA LEU A 154 -8.66 22.07 0.82
C LEU A 154 -8.68 20.62 0.29
N ARG A 155 -8.79 20.44 -1.04
CA ARG A 155 -8.68 19.10 -1.65
C ARG A 155 -7.30 18.48 -1.42
N GLY A 156 -6.27 19.29 -1.23
CA GLY A 156 -4.91 18.84 -0.93
C GLY A 156 -4.82 17.99 0.34
N ILE A 157 -5.68 18.23 1.34
CA ILE A 157 -5.73 17.40 2.57
C ILE A 157 -6.11 15.95 2.21
N TRP A 158 -7.17 15.79 1.42
CA TRP A 158 -7.60 14.48 0.96
C TRP A 158 -6.54 13.79 0.11
N MET A 159 -5.92 14.54 -0.81
CA MET A 159 -4.85 14.02 -1.66
C MET A 159 -3.65 13.55 -0.83
N ALA A 160 -3.24 14.31 0.20
CA ALA A 160 -2.15 13.91 1.09
C ALA A 160 -2.44 12.59 1.82
N ILE A 161 -3.66 12.43 2.34
CA ILE A 161 -4.07 11.18 3.02
C ILE A 161 -4.07 10.01 2.05
N PHE A 162 -4.69 10.17 0.88
CA PHE A 162 -4.79 9.13 -0.12
C PHE A 162 -3.41 8.67 -0.63
N HIS A 163 -2.54 9.63 -0.98
CA HIS A 163 -1.18 9.31 -1.46
C HIS A 163 -0.32 8.69 -0.37
N SER A 164 -0.51 9.08 0.90
CA SER A 164 0.22 8.46 2.02
C SER A 164 -0.14 6.98 2.16
N VAL A 165 -1.43 6.64 2.14
CA VAL A 165 -1.92 5.25 2.16
C VAL A 165 -1.44 4.48 0.93
N SER A 166 -1.60 5.07 -0.26
CA SER A 166 -1.18 4.45 -1.51
C SER A 166 0.32 4.15 -1.55
N ALA A 167 1.16 5.10 -1.11
CA ALA A 167 2.61 4.95 -1.08
C ALA A 167 3.05 3.91 -0.02
N PHE A 168 2.50 3.99 1.20
CA PHE A 168 2.82 3.05 2.27
C PHE A 168 2.45 1.61 1.89
N CYS A 169 1.28 1.40 1.30
CA CYS A 169 0.84 0.09 0.81
C CYS A 169 1.53 -0.33 -0.50
N ASN A 170 2.39 0.49 -1.10
CA ASN A 170 3.00 0.27 -2.42
C ASN A 170 1.95 0.07 -3.53
N ALA A 171 0.82 0.77 -3.44
CA ALA A 171 -0.33 0.53 -4.32
C ALA A 171 -0.25 1.26 -5.66
N GLY A 172 0.47 2.39 -5.75
CA GLY A 172 0.68 3.12 -7.00
C GLY A 172 -0.54 3.87 -7.56
N PHE A 173 -1.62 3.99 -6.79
CA PHE A 173 -2.77 4.84 -7.16
C PHE A 173 -2.50 6.30 -6.81
N ASP A 174 -2.92 7.22 -7.67
CA ASP A 174 -2.81 8.67 -7.49
C ASP A 174 -4.12 9.39 -7.79
N LEU A 175 -4.23 10.65 -7.34
CA LEU A 175 -5.39 11.51 -7.56
C LEU A 175 -5.05 12.77 -8.38
N LEU A 176 -3.91 12.80 -9.04
CA LEU A 176 -3.42 14.00 -9.77
C LEU A 176 -4.04 14.13 -11.16
N GLY A 177 -4.58 13.06 -11.70
CA GLY A 177 -5.24 13.07 -12.99
C GLY A 177 -6.44 14.02 -13.04
N THR A 178 -6.56 14.75 -14.14
CA THR A 178 -7.66 15.65 -14.46
C THR A 178 -8.36 15.22 -15.75
N LYS A 179 -9.56 15.78 -16.03
CA LYS A 179 -10.29 15.47 -17.28
C LYS A 179 -9.50 15.81 -18.55
N GLY A 180 -8.61 16.82 -18.49
CA GLY A 180 -7.78 17.24 -19.62
C GLY A 180 -6.46 16.45 -19.72
N HIS A 181 -5.96 15.99 -18.59
CA HIS A 181 -4.69 15.25 -18.48
C HIS A 181 -4.89 14.07 -17.52
N PRO A 182 -5.48 12.95 -18.00
CA PRO A 182 -5.61 11.74 -17.20
C PRO A 182 -4.24 11.03 -17.02
N PHE A 183 -4.10 10.22 -15.99
CA PHE A 183 -2.92 9.39 -15.71
C PHE A 183 -1.60 10.15 -15.56
N VAL A 184 -1.64 11.36 -15.02
CA VAL A 184 -0.46 12.23 -14.85
C VAL A 184 0.54 11.64 -13.86
N SER A 185 0.06 10.88 -12.87
CA SER A 185 0.88 10.35 -11.77
C SER A 185 1.62 11.48 -11.01
N LEU A 186 2.65 11.15 -10.24
CA LEU A 186 3.47 12.10 -9.47
C LEU A 186 4.57 12.78 -10.30
N THR A 187 4.53 12.66 -11.63
CA THR A 187 5.59 13.21 -12.51
C THR A 187 5.78 14.72 -12.37
N SER A 188 4.71 15.46 -12.08
CA SER A 188 4.79 16.92 -11.83
C SER A 188 5.61 17.27 -10.58
N TYR A 189 5.79 16.32 -9.66
CA TYR A 189 6.54 16.49 -8.41
C TYR A 189 7.90 15.81 -8.44
N ALA A 190 8.38 15.34 -9.60
CA ALA A 190 9.64 14.59 -9.74
C ALA A 190 10.85 15.32 -9.16
N VAL A 191 10.85 16.65 -9.16
CA VAL A 191 11.92 17.48 -8.59
C VAL A 191 11.55 18.16 -7.26
N ASN A 192 10.37 17.87 -6.71
CA ASN A 192 9.96 18.40 -5.41
C ASN A 192 10.51 17.53 -4.27
N PRO A 193 11.50 18.00 -3.48
CA PRO A 193 12.14 17.18 -2.46
C PRO A 193 11.17 16.77 -1.35
N GLY A 194 10.21 17.63 -1.01
CA GLY A 194 9.26 17.36 0.09
C GLY A 194 8.39 16.14 -0.20
N ILE A 195 7.78 16.07 -1.38
CA ILE A 195 6.94 14.95 -1.77
C ILE A 195 7.76 13.70 -2.06
N ASN A 196 8.87 13.84 -2.83
CA ASN A 196 9.69 12.69 -3.20
C ASN A 196 10.25 11.95 -1.99
N ILE A 197 10.89 12.66 -1.07
CA ILE A 197 11.49 12.02 0.12
C ILE A 197 10.41 11.33 0.96
N VAL A 198 9.27 11.96 1.17
CA VAL A 198 8.18 11.37 1.98
C VAL A 198 7.63 10.11 1.31
N ILE A 199 7.37 10.14 0.00
CA ILE A 199 6.85 8.99 -0.73
C ILE A 199 7.87 7.86 -0.77
N MET A 200 9.14 8.13 -1.04
CA MET A 200 10.21 7.13 -1.01
C MET A 200 10.30 6.46 0.37
N LEU A 201 10.28 7.24 1.44
CA LEU A 201 10.30 6.70 2.80
C LEU A 201 9.07 5.83 3.10
N LEU A 202 7.87 6.25 2.69
CA LEU A 202 6.64 5.47 2.87
C LEU A 202 6.72 4.13 2.12
N ILE A 203 7.17 4.13 0.86
CA ILE A 203 7.38 2.93 0.05
C ILE A 203 8.37 1.98 0.72
N ILE A 204 9.52 2.49 1.15
CA ILE A 204 10.56 1.68 1.80
C ILE A 204 10.03 1.09 3.11
N ILE A 205 9.45 1.92 3.98
CA ILE A 205 8.97 1.49 5.30
C ILE A 205 7.83 0.45 5.13
N GLY A 206 6.90 0.67 4.21
CA GLY A 206 5.83 -0.29 3.90
C GLY A 206 6.35 -1.60 3.33
N GLY A 207 7.41 -1.53 2.48
CA GLY A 207 7.97 -2.69 1.77
C GLY A 207 8.90 -3.58 2.58
N ILE A 208 9.58 -3.08 3.62
CA ILE A 208 10.55 -3.89 4.41
C ILE A 208 9.92 -4.99 5.27
N GLY A 209 8.59 -4.96 5.44
CA GLY A 209 7.83 -5.98 6.16
C GLY A 209 7.80 -5.81 7.68
N PHE A 210 6.69 -6.28 8.27
CA PHE A 210 6.34 -6.02 9.67
C PHE A 210 7.26 -6.69 10.69
N PHE A 211 7.87 -7.82 10.36
CA PHE A 211 8.88 -8.46 11.22
C PHE A 211 10.16 -7.65 11.32
N THR A 212 10.56 -7.00 10.23
CA THR A 212 11.70 -6.09 10.24
C THR A 212 11.41 -4.87 11.14
N TRP A 213 10.17 -4.37 11.16
CA TRP A 213 9.74 -3.33 12.09
C TRP A 213 9.85 -3.78 13.55
N GLU A 214 9.42 -5.01 13.86
CA GLU A 214 9.54 -5.58 15.20
C GLU A 214 11.01 -5.66 15.63
N ASP A 215 11.90 -6.13 14.75
CA ASP A 215 13.34 -6.18 15.01
C ASP A 215 13.94 -4.80 15.25
N ILE A 216 13.59 -3.81 14.43
CA ILE A 216 14.03 -2.42 14.61
C ILE A 216 13.54 -1.86 15.94
N TYR A 217 12.28 -2.11 16.28
CA TYR A 217 11.68 -1.62 17.54
C TYR A 217 12.35 -2.25 18.77
N LEU A 218 12.58 -3.57 18.76
CA LEU A 218 13.14 -4.32 19.88
C LEU A 218 14.65 -4.10 20.06
N HIS A 219 15.41 -4.10 18.96
CA HIS A 219 16.87 -4.06 19.01
C HIS A 219 17.46 -2.69 18.65
N LYS A 220 16.63 -1.72 18.24
CA LYS A 220 17.00 -0.37 17.83
C LYS A 220 18.13 -0.41 16.79
N PHE A 221 19.24 0.33 16.99
CA PHE A 221 20.37 0.39 16.06
C PHE A 221 21.39 -0.77 16.19
N ARG A 222 21.05 -1.83 16.97
CA ARG A 222 21.97 -2.96 17.17
C ARG A 222 21.79 -4.01 16.07
N PHE A 223 22.20 -3.69 14.83
CA PHE A 223 22.07 -4.54 13.64
C PHE A 223 22.56 -5.99 13.85
N LYS A 224 23.60 -6.20 14.65
CA LYS A 224 24.12 -7.55 14.96
C LYS A 224 23.07 -8.45 15.63
N ARG A 225 22.10 -7.90 16.35
CA ARG A 225 21.06 -8.63 17.10
C ARG A 225 19.81 -8.92 16.26
N TYR A 226 19.69 -8.36 15.06
CA TYR A 226 18.55 -8.59 14.18
C TYR A 226 18.51 -10.04 13.70
N HIS A 227 17.32 -10.55 13.45
CA HIS A 227 17.12 -11.84 12.80
C HIS A 227 17.79 -11.83 11.41
N MET A 228 18.21 -13.00 10.93
CA MET A 228 18.90 -13.10 9.64
C MET A 228 18.01 -12.57 8.48
N GLN A 229 16.72 -12.86 8.54
CA GLN A 229 15.74 -12.35 7.56
C GLN A 229 15.77 -10.82 7.49
N SER A 230 15.69 -10.12 8.62
CA SER A 230 15.69 -8.64 8.66
C SER A 230 17.02 -8.05 8.13
N LYS A 231 18.15 -8.71 8.41
CA LYS A 231 19.46 -8.31 7.87
C LYS A 231 19.48 -8.41 6.35
N ILE A 232 19.00 -9.54 5.80
CA ILE A 232 18.93 -9.76 4.35
C ILE A 232 18.03 -8.70 3.71
N ILE A 233 16.81 -8.50 4.25
CA ILE A 233 15.86 -7.53 3.73
C ILE A 233 16.48 -6.12 3.69
N LEU A 234 17.04 -5.64 4.80
CA LEU A 234 17.61 -4.29 4.88
C LEU A 234 18.82 -4.12 3.96
N THR A 235 19.72 -5.09 3.88
CA THR A 235 20.89 -5.02 2.99
C THR A 235 20.47 -5.07 1.52
N THR A 236 19.56 -5.97 1.15
CA THR A 236 19.05 -6.08 -0.23
C THR A 236 18.30 -4.82 -0.63
N THR A 237 17.44 -4.27 0.23
CA THR A 237 16.72 -3.01 -0.03
C THR A 237 17.71 -1.86 -0.28
N LEU A 238 18.74 -1.73 0.56
CA LEU A 238 19.77 -0.71 0.39
C LEU A 238 20.51 -0.88 -0.96
N CYS A 239 20.90 -2.09 -1.31
CA CYS A 239 21.56 -2.36 -2.58
C CYS A 239 20.67 -2.06 -3.78
N LEU A 240 19.39 -2.46 -3.71
CA LEU A 240 18.42 -2.23 -4.79
C LEU A 240 18.04 -0.75 -4.96
N ILE A 241 18.20 0.08 -3.95
CA ILE A 241 18.03 1.52 -4.06
C ILE A 241 19.29 2.16 -4.61
N LEU A 242 20.48 1.86 -4.03
CA LEU A 242 21.71 2.55 -4.36
C LEU A 242 22.24 2.20 -5.76
N LEU A 243 22.19 0.92 -6.17
CA LEU A 243 22.76 0.51 -7.46
C LEU A 243 22.02 1.17 -8.66
N PRO A 244 20.68 1.12 -8.74
CA PRO A 244 19.97 1.83 -9.81
C PRO A 244 20.11 3.35 -9.70
N ALA A 245 20.08 3.91 -8.50
CA ALA A 245 20.23 5.36 -8.30
C ALA A 245 21.58 5.85 -8.83
N VAL A 246 22.67 5.15 -8.55
CA VAL A 246 24.00 5.49 -9.10
C VAL A 246 23.99 5.36 -10.62
N PHE A 247 23.41 4.30 -11.16
CA PHE A 247 23.32 4.09 -12.61
C PHE A 247 22.57 5.23 -13.29
N PHE A 248 21.36 5.56 -12.85
CA PHE A 248 20.55 6.64 -13.41
C PHE A 248 21.19 8.02 -13.22
N PHE A 249 21.84 8.24 -12.08
CA PHE A 249 22.57 9.49 -11.84
C PHE A 249 23.61 9.76 -12.93
N PHE A 250 24.32 8.75 -13.42
CA PHE A 250 25.36 8.93 -14.44
C PHE A 250 24.84 8.83 -15.88
N GLN A 251 23.82 8.01 -16.13
CA GLN A 251 23.33 7.72 -17.51
C GLN A 251 22.24 8.68 -17.99
N ASP A 252 21.15 8.86 -17.22
CA ASP A 252 19.93 9.46 -17.77
C ASP A 252 19.71 10.93 -17.44
N TYR A 253 20.20 11.39 -16.28
CA TYR A 253 19.87 12.73 -15.79
C TYR A 253 21.01 13.73 -15.91
N GLY A 254 21.89 13.57 -16.89
CA GLY A 254 23.07 14.45 -17.14
C GLY A 254 22.72 15.93 -17.38
N ASN A 255 21.49 16.21 -17.85
CA ASN A 255 21.02 17.55 -18.15
C ASN A 255 20.43 18.31 -16.94
N LEU A 256 20.24 17.64 -15.79
CA LEU A 256 19.68 18.23 -14.59
C LEU A 256 20.78 18.78 -13.65
N SER A 257 20.48 19.84 -12.91
CA SER A 257 21.36 20.36 -11.87
C SER A 257 21.51 19.36 -10.70
N GLY A 258 22.64 19.39 -9.99
CA GLY A 258 23.07 18.36 -9.04
C GLY A 258 22.02 17.83 -8.06
N THR A 259 21.26 18.70 -7.37
CA THR A 259 20.20 18.29 -6.43
C THR A 259 18.99 17.68 -7.13
N HIS A 260 18.54 18.25 -8.25
CA HIS A 260 17.44 17.72 -9.06
C HIS A 260 17.82 16.39 -9.71
N ARG A 261 19.06 16.26 -10.15
CA ARG A 261 19.63 15.03 -10.67
C ARG A 261 19.61 13.90 -9.64
N LEU A 262 20.00 14.21 -8.40
CA LEU A 262 19.98 13.25 -7.30
C LEU A 262 18.55 12.77 -6.99
N LEU A 263 17.59 13.72 -6.87
CA LEU A 263 16.20 13.39 -6.59
C LEU A 263 15.53 12.57 -7.70
N ALA A 264 15.85 12.87 -8.95
CA ALA A 264 15.31 12.14 -10.10
C ALA A 264 15.94 10.74 -10.27
N SER A 265 17.15 10.51 -9.73
CA SER A 265 17.84 9.21 -9.80
C SER A 265 17.48 8.26 -8.66
N LEU A 266 16.91 8.76 -7.56
CA LEU A 266 16.44 7.98 -6.41
C LEU A 266 15.01 7.50 -6.62
#